data_103c0b8f1ba8d011791ff189714b6286
#
_entry.id   103c0b8f1ba8d011791ff189714b6286
#
_cell.length_a   1.000
_cell.length_b   1.000
_cell.length_c   1.000
_cell.angle_alpha   90.00
_cell.angle_beta   90.00
_cell.angle_gamma   90.00
#
_symmetry.space_group_name_H-M   'P 1'
#
loop_
_entity.id
_entity.type
_entity.pdbx_description
1 polymer ?
#
loop_
_entity_poly.entity_id
_entity_poly.type
_entity_poly.pdbx_seq_one_letter_code
_entity_poly.pdbx_strand_id
1 'polypeptide(L)'
;MTTVTVAELNDLWRWCEDIQQFGTDRPINKTKNHEGSCIHRTSFCDETCYNIKLYNIYPNMHNRDDRCETIWQKLPTDVEWYVNNFKPFFERKKKQTKRRRFMTRGEAIKDMVDVYRIRAMALAEPNVIYWLPTRAWHSKALKALIELELMPLKNIALNASTDPTTTSEEYEMLQRDGWNTMFYGDDDGFNDVKMFPCPKTFKGLKGHCSICKGGCMSQATIGKRSDTHLIEH
;
A
#
# COMPACT_ATOMS: atom_id res chain seq x y z
N MET A 1 25.14 2.57 -11.80
CA MET A 1 23.75 2.40 -11.31
C MET A 1 23.11 1.31 -12.14
N THR A 2 22.53 0.30 -11.52
CA THR A 2 21.86 -0.80 -12.23
C THR A 2 20.51 -0.25 -12.75
N THR A 3 20.35 -0.19 -14.07
CA THR A 3 19.13 0.37 -14.69
C THR A 3 18.01 -0.67 -14.63
N VAL A 4 16.86 -0.31 -14.10
CA VAL A 4 15.65 -1.16 -14.13
C VAL A 4 15.10 -1.17 -15.55
N THR A 5 14.88 -2.36 -16.09
CA THR A 5 14.40 -2.57 -17.47
C THR A 5 12.87 -2.51 -17.55
N VAL A 6 12.35 -2.33 -18.77
CA VAL A 6 10.88 -2.42 -19.03
C VAL A 6 10.32 -3.79 -18.66
N ALA A 7 11.08 -4.87 -18.85
CA ALA A 7 10.68 -6.22 -18.46
C ALA A 7 10.53 -6.32 -16.93
N GLU A 8 11.49 -5.80 -16.18
CA GLU A 8 11.42 -5.75 -14.70
C GLU A 8 10.25 -4.88 -14.21
N LEU A 9 9.96 -3.75 -14.85
CA LEU A 9 8.78 -2.96 -14.52
C LEU A 9 7.47 -3.70 -14.79
N ASN A 10 7.41 -4.56 -15.82
CA ASN A 10 6.26 -5.43 -16.08
C ASN A 10 6.09 -6.52 -15.01
N ASP A 11 7.18 -7.05 -14.49
CA ASP A 11 7.14 -8.02 -13.39
C ASP A 11 6.70 -7.36 -12.08
N LEU A 12 7.17 -6.15 -11.81
CA LEU A 12 6.86 -5.42 -10.59
C LEU A 12 5.43 -4.88 -10.56
N TRP A 13 4.99 -4.23 -11.65
CA TRP A 13 3.68 -3.58 -11.73
C TRP A 13 2.70 -4.40 -12.56
N ARG A 14 1.71 -5.01 -11.89
CA ARG A 14 0.67 -5.80 -12.55
C ARG A 14 -0.70 -5.19 -12.42
N TRP A 15 -1.51 -5.43 -13.44
CA TRP A 15 -2.92 -5.14 -13.38
C TRP A 15 -3.63 -6.13 -12.44
N CYS A 16 -4.33 -5.60 -11.44
CA CYS A 16 -5.15 -6.36 -10.50
C CYS A 16 -6.61 -6.21 -10.88
N GLU A 17 -7.21 -7.28 -11.42
CA GLU A 17 -8.61 -7.25 -11.86
C GLU A 17 -9.58 -6.92 -10.73
N ASP A 18 -9.33 -7.45 -9.54
CA ASP A 18 -10.17 -7.25 -8.36
C ASP A 18 -10.33 -5.79 -7.95
N ILE A 19 -9.31 -4.98 -8.15
CA ILE A 19 -9.30 -3.56 -7.78
C ILE A 19 -9.27 -2.63 -8.98
N GLN A 20 -9.15 -3.19 -10.20
CA GLN A 20 -9.05 -2.46 -11.49
C GLN A 20 -7.96 -1.38 -11.48
N GLN A 21 -6.79 -1.74 -10.98
CA GLN A 21 -5.63 -0.85 -10.86
C GLN A 21 -4.34 -1.64 -11.06
N PHE A 22 -3.26 -0.92 -11.38
CA PHE A 22 -1.93 -1.50 -11.23
C PHE A 22 -1.54 -1.56 -9.76
N GLY A 23 -0.94 -2.67 -9.38
CA GLY A 23 -0.40 -2.88 -8.04
C GLY A 23 0.96 -3.55 -8.08
N THR A 24 1.69 -3.40 -6.98
CA THR A 24 2.96 -4.07 -6.74
C THR A 24 2.82 -5.10 -5.63
N ASP A 25 3.81 -5.98 -5.50
CA ASP A 25 3.91 -6.95 -4.42
C ASP A 25 5.35 -7.01 -3.90
N ARG A 26 5.48 -7.35 -2.62
CA ARG A 26 6.75 -7.67 -1.96
C ARG A 26 6.57 -8.92 -1.09
N PRO A 27 7.63 -9.68 -0.77
CA PRO A 27 7.49 -10.84 0.09
C PRO A 27 7.08 -10.43 1.50
N ILE A 28 6.10 -11.13 2.06
CA ILE A 28 5.63 -10.93 3.44
C ILE A 28 6.71 -11.42 4.41
N ASN A 29 7.10 -12.68 4.24
CA ASN A 29 8.08 -13.39 5.07
C ASN A 29 9.41 -13.55 4.34
N LYS A 30 10.40 -14.08 5.06
CA LYS A 30 11.69 -14.46 4.52
C LYS A 30 11.56 -15.35 3.29
N THR A 31 12.30 -15.01 2.25
CA THR A 31 12.44 -15.79 1.02
C THR A 31 13.85 -16.38 0.94
N LYS A 32 14.19 -16.96 -0.20
CA LYS A 32 15.57 -17.43 -0.47
C LYS A 32 16.56 -16.27 -0.46
N ASN A 33 16.17 -15.09 -0.98
CA ASN A 33 17.08 -13.97 -1.23
C ASN A 33 16.82 -12.74 -0.35
N HIS A 34 15.66 -12.65 0.32
CA HIS A 34 15.24 -11.46 1.07
C HIS A 34 14.59 -11.79 2.41
N GLU A 35 14.72 -10.93 3.39
CA GLU A 35 14.17 -11.09 4.75
C GLU A 35 12.64 -10.83 4.84
N GLY A 36 11.98 -10.55 3.73
CA GLY A 36 10.59 -10.12 3.71
C GLY A 36 10.42 -8.62 3.96
N SER A 37 9.24 -8.12 3.69
CA SER A 37 8.94 -6.69 3.82
C SER A 37 8.09 -6.35 5.06
N CYS A 38 7.26 -7.26 5.54
CA CYS A 38 6.35 -7.01 6.67
C CYS A 38 7.07 -7.06 8.03
N ILE A 39 8.05 -6.18 8.24
CA ILE A 39 8.83 -6.13 9.49
C ILE A 39 8.09 -5.46 10.65
N HIS A 40 7.01 -4.74 10.38
CA HIS A 40 6.17 -4.04 11.36
C HIS A 40 4.81 -4.72 11.58
N ARG A 41 4.69 -6.00 11.25
CA ARG A 41 3.46 -6.77 11.43
C ARG A 41 3.17 -7.00 12.92
N THR A 42 1.90 -7.16 13.25
CA THR A 42 1.39 -7.46 14.58
C THR A 42 1.18 -8.97 14.74
N SER A 43 0.91 -9.43 15.97
CA SER A 43 0.50 -10.82 16.22
C SER A 43 -0.78 -11.19 15.46
N PHE A 44 -1.74 -10.27 15.36
CA PHE A 44 -2.94 -10.47 14.56
C PHE A 44 -2.62 -10.73 13.08
N CYS A 45 -1.65 -10.00 12.50
CA CYS A 45 -1.19 -10.28 11.13
C CYS A 45 -0.58 -11.68 10.99
N ASP A 46 0.14 -12.18 11.98
CA ASP A 46 0.76 -13.50 11.92
C ASP A 46 -0.29 -14.62 11.91
N GLU A 47 -1.40 -14.42 12.61
CA GLU A 47 -2.48 -15.40 12.75
C GLU A 47 -3.48 -15.36 11.58
N THR A 48 -3.84 -14.17 11.13
CA THR A 48 -4.99 -13.98 10.21
C THR A 48 -4.59 -13.65 8.78
N CYS A 49 -3.32 -13.32 8.49
CA CYS A 49 -2.90 -12.88 7.17
C CYS A 49 -3.23 -13.90 6.07
N TYR A 50 -4.27 -13.62 5.29
CA TYR A 50 -4.69 -14.49 4.19
C TYR A 50 -3.60 -14.71 3.13
N ASN A 51 -2.70 -13.75 2.94
CA ASN A 51 -1.61 -13.87 1.98
C ASN A 51 -0.55 -14.90 2.41
N ILE A 52 -0.33 -15.11 3.71
CA ILE A 52 0.54 -16.19 4.22
C ILE A 52 -0.10 -17.55 3.89
N LYS A 53 -1.42 -17.68 4.07
CA LYS A 53 -2.17 -18.88 3.69
C LYS A 53 -2.07 -19.17 2.18
N LEU A 54 -2.12 -18.10 1.35
CA LEU A 54 -1.98 -18.23 -0.10
C LEU A 54 -0.59 -18.72 -0.55
N TYR A 55 0.49 -18.41 0.16
CA TYR A 55 1.82 -18.91 -0.16
C TYR A 55 1.90 -20.45 -0.04
N ASN A 56 1.16 -21.03 0.92
CA ASN A 56 1.08 -22.48 1.07
C ASN A 56 0.33 -23.15 -0.09
N ILE A 57 -0.66 -22.45 -0.66
CA ILE A 57 -1.46 -22.95 -1.78
C ILE A 57 -0.76 -22.71 -3.13
N TYR A 58 -0.08 -21.55 -3.26
CA TYR A 58 0.54 -21.11 -4.51
C TYR A 58 2.03 -20.77 -4.33
N PRO A 59 2.94 -21.77 -4.27
CA PRO A 59 4.38 -21.54 -4.04
C PRO A 59 5.03 -20.57 -5.05
N ASN A 60 4.51 -20.52 -6.28
CA ASN A 60 5.00 -19.61 -7.32
C ASN A 60 4.76 -18.11 -6.98
N MET A 61 3.80 -17.81 -6.11
CA MET A 61 3.60 -16.43 -5.61
C MET A 61 4.80 -15.97 -4.80
N HIS A 62 5.32 -16.84 -3.94
CA HIS A 62 6.49 -16.53 -3.11
C HIS A 62 7.73 -16.23 -3.95
N ASN A 63 8.01 -17.10 -4.96
CA ASN A 63 9.12 -16.87 -5.89
C ASN A 63 8.97 -15.58 -6.70
N ARG A 64 7.73 -15.24 -7.05
CA ARG A 64 7.46 -14.00 -7.77
C ARG A 64 7.70 -12.78 -6.87
N ASP A 65 7.20 -12.81 -5.65
CA ASP A 65 7.34 -11.69 -4.72
C ASP A 65 8.82 -11.46 -4.35
N ASP A 66 9.61 -12.52 -4.29
CA ASP A 66 11.07 -12.46 -4.16
C ASP A 66 11.74 -11.70 -5.33
N ARG A 67 11.33 -11.99 -6.58
CA ARG A 67 11.79 -11.23 -7.74
C ARG A 67 11.32 -9.77 -7.71
N CYS A 68 10.08 -9.51 -7.30
CA CYS A 68 9.57 -8.16 -7.16
C CYS A 68 10.37 -7.34 -6.14
N GLU A 69 10.79 -7.95 -5.02
CA GLU A 69 11.66 -7.33 -4.04
C GLU A 69 13.03 -6.96 -4.63
N THR A 70 13.62 -7.88 -5.38
CA THR A 70 14.89 -7.61 -6.08
C THR A 70 14.79 -6.41 -7.02
N ILE A 71 13.67 -6.31 -7.75
CA ILE A 71 13.43 -5.17 -8.67
C ILE A 71 13.15 -3.89 -7.87
N TRP A 72 12.34 -3.99 -6.82
CA TRP A 72 12.02 -2.86 -5.95
C TRP A 72 13.27 -2.21 -5.37
N GLN A 73 14.22 -3.03 -4.89
CA GLN A 73 15.48 -2.55 -4.34
C GLN A 73 16.41 -1.85 -5.35
N LYS A 74 16.26 -2.13 -6.66
CA LYS A 74 16.98 -1.45 -7.74
C LYS A 74 16.40 -0.09 -8.10
N LEU A 75 15.14 0.18 -7.72
CA LEU A 75 14.48 1.45 -8.07
C LEU A 75 15.22 2.63 -7.43
N PRO A 76 15.49 3.70 -8.19
CA PRO A 76 16.15 4.88 -7.66
C PRO A 76 15.21 5.73 -6.80
N THR A 77 15.75 6.75 -6.16
CA THR A 77 15.00 7.79 -5.45
C THR A 77 14.90 9.10 -6.23
N ASP A 78 15.39 9.10 -7.47
CA ASP A 78 15.45 10.27 -8.34
C ASP A 78 14.14 10.45 -9.13
N VAL A 79 13.53 11.62 -9.02
CA VAL A 79 12.27 11.98 -9.69
C VAL A 79 12.42 11.98 -11.21
N GLU A 80 13.55 12.48 -11.73
CA GLU A 80 13.79 12.59 -13.18
C GLU A 80 13.81 11.21 -13.84
N TRP A 81 14.40 10.22 -13.16
CA TRP A 81 14.37 8.85 -13.64
C TRP A 81 12.93 8.35 -13.83
N TYR A 82 12.03 8.62 -12.85
CA TYR A 82 10.62 8.21 -12.94
C TYR A 82 9.88 8.95 -14.07
N VAL A 83 10.15 10.23 -14.26
CA VAL A 83 9.57 10.99 -15.39
C VAL A 83 9.97 10.38 -16.73
N ASN A 84 11.24 9.99 -16.88
CA ASN A 84 11.79 9.53 -18.14
C ASN A 84 11.54 8.04 -18.44
N ASN A 85 11.34 7.20 -17.41
CA ASN A 85 11.23 5.75 -17.58
C ASN A 85 9.88 5.19 -17.13
N PHE A 86 9.41 5.58 -15.96
CA PHE A 86 8.24 5.00 -15.30
C PHE A 86 6.92 5.54 -15.86
N LYS A 87 6.80 6.85 -16.03
CA LYS A 87 5.63 7.47 -16.64
C LYS A 87 5.39 6.96 -18.06
N PRO A 88 6.37 6.96 -18.99
CA PRO A 88 6.19 6.39 -20.33
C PRO A 88 5.86 4.89 -20.33
N PHE A 89 6.34 4.13 -19.33
CA PHE A 89 5.98 2.73 -19.17
C PHE A 89 4.47 2.55 -18.99
N PHE A 90 3.82 3.36 -18.14
CA PHE A 90 2.39 3.25 -17.92
C PHE A 90 1.56 3.82 -19.08
N GLU A 91 2.03 4.87 -19.74
CA GLU A 91 1.35 5.45 -20.91
C GLU A 91 1.18 4.44 -22.05
N ARG A 92 2.09 3.47 -22.18
CA ARG A 92 2.03 2.39 -23.18
C ARG A 92 1.11 1.23 -22.80
N LYS A 93 0.58 1.18 -21.58
CA LYS A 93 -0.32 0.09 -21.15
C LYS A 93 -1.67 0.21 -21.81
N LYS A 94 -2.25 -0.91 -22.26
CA LYS A 94 -3.61 -0.96 -22.79
C LYS A 94 -4.67 -0.60 -21.74
N LYS A 95 -4.50 -1.11 -20.52
CA LYS A 95 -5.35 -0.76 -19.40
C LYS A 95 -4.84 0.52 -18.77
N GLN A 96 -5.70 1.52 -18.67
CA GLN A 96 -5.36 2.85 -18.14
C GLN A 96 -6.15 3.11 -16.85
N THR A 97 -5.48 3.66 -15.85
CA THR A 97 -6.09 4.13 -14.63
C THR A 97 -5.27 5.29 -14.05
N LYS A 98 -5.98 6.24 -13.43
CA LYS A 98 -5.35 7.31 -12.65
C LYS A 98 -5.06 6.89 -11.20
N ARG A 99 -5.11 5.61 -10.90
CA ARG A 99 -4.90 5.07 -9.54
C ARG A 99 -3.94 3.90 -9.58
N ARG A 100 -3.08 3.82 -8.57
CA ARG A 100 -2.16 2.71 -8.37
C ARG A 100 -2.10 2.33 -6.89
N ARG A 101 -1.96 1.05 -6.63
CA ARG A 101 -1.81 0.54 -5.27
C ARG A 101 -0.36 0.15 -5.00
N PHE A 102 0.23 0.73 -3.96
CA PHE A 102 1.43 0.15 -3.37
C PHE A 102 1.05 -1.05 -2.53
N MET A 103 1.65 -2.16 -2.86
CA MET A 103 1.57 -3.48 -2.25
C MET A 103 0.15 -4.04 -2.14
N THR A 104 -0.14 -5.00 -2.98
CA THR A 104 -1.30 -5.88 -2.81
C THR A 104 -0.96 -6.99 -1.81
N ARG A 105 0.33 -7.33 -1.69
CA ARG A 105 0.94 -8.20 -0.67
C ARG A 105 2.23 -7.58 -0.18
N GLY A 106 2.56 -7.82 1.09
CA GLY A 106 3.74 -7.28 1.72
C GLY A 106 3.59 -5.83 2.18
N GLU A 107 4.65 -5.26 2.70
CA GLU A 107 4.73 -3.88 3.20
C GLU A 107 5.46 -2.99 2.19
N ALA A 108 4.93 -1.81 1.94
CA ALA A 108 5.52 -0.86 1.02
C ALA A 108 6.76 -0.16 1.59
N ILE A 109 6.72 0.15 2.87
CA ILE A 109 7.76 0.92 3.56
C ILE A 109 8.46 0.03 4.58
N LYS A 110 9.63 -0.46 4.23
CA LYS A 110 10.49 -1.22 5.12
C LYS A 110 11.58 -0.33 5.74
N ASP A 111 12.04 0.67 4.98
CA ASP A 111 13.11 1.57 5.39
C ASP A 111 12.92 2.99 4.82
N MET A 112 13.83 3.90 5.14
CA MET A 112 13.79 5.28 4.68
C MET A 112 13.90 5.41 3.16
N VAL A 113 14.63 4.52 2.51
CA VAL A 113 14.81 4.56 1.04
C VAL A 113 13.50 4.29 0.33
N ASP A 114 12.66 3.42 0.89
CA ASP A 114 11.31 3.16 0.36
C ASP A 114 10.43 4.41 0.40
N VAL A 115 10.52 5.22 1.45
CA VAL A 115 9.80 6.52 1.54
C VAL A 115 10.21 7.43 0.38
N TYR A 116 11.50 7.57 0.12
CA TYR A 116 12.00 8.42 -0.97
C TYR A 116 11.65 7.86 -2.36
N ARG A 117 11.64 6.54 -2.56
CA ARG A 117 11.17 5.92 -3.81
C ARG A 117 9.71 6.23 -4.08
N ILE A 118 8.85 6.05 -3.07
CA ILE A 118 7.41 6.33 -3.16
C ILE A 118 7.17 7.81 -3.45
N ARG A 119 7.89 8.69 -2.75
CA ARG A 119 7.86 10.13 -2.98
C ARG A 119 8.22 10.48 -4.43
N ALA A 120 9.31 9.93 -4.93
CA ALA A 120 9.77 10.19 -6.29
C ALA A 120 8.75 9.73 -7.35
N MET A 121 8.12 8.57 -7.17
CA MET A 121 7.04 8.09 -8.04
C MET A 121 5.84 9.05 -8.04
N ALA A 122 5.42 9.49 -6.86
CA ALA A 122 4.28 10.39 -6.73
C ALA A 122 4.53 11.77 -7.35
N LEU A 123 5.73 12.31 -7.17
CA LEU A 123 6.13 13.59 -7.78
C LEU A 123 6.24 13.50 -9.31
N ALA A 124 6.70 12.38 -9.84
CA ALA A 124 6.80 12.16 -11.29
C ALA A 124 5.43 12.06 -11.99
N GLU A 125 4.40 11.67 -11.27
CA GLU A 125 3.04 11.49 -11.82
C GLU A 125 1.97 12.19 -10.95
N PRO A 126 1.95 13.51 -10.89
CA PRO A 126 1.10 14.27 -9.95
C PRO A 126 -0.42 14.09 -10.20
N ASN A 127 -0.80 13.60 -11.39
CA ASN A 127 -2.19 13.33 -11.78
C ASN A 127 -2.64 11.87 -11.50
N VAL A 128 -1.77 11.06 -10.92
CA VAL A 128 -2.04 9.66 -10.54
C VAL A 128 -2.15 9.57 -9.03
N ILE A 129 -3.23 9.00 -8.53
CA ILE A 129 -3.42 8.74 -7.10
C ILE A 129 -2.74 7.42 -6.75
N TYR A 130 -1.81 7.49 -5.83
CA TYR A 130 -1.18 6.35 -5.19
C TYR A 130 -1.84 6.10 -3.85
N TRP A 131 -2.33 4.90 -3.60
CA TRP A 131 -2.81 4.56 -2.29
C TRP A 131 -1.92 3.50 -1.62
N LEU A 132 -1.67 3.73 -0.36
CA LEU A 132 -0.60 3.11 0.39
C LEU A 132 -1.11 2.72 1.78
N PRO A 133 -1.52 1.46 1.98
CA PRO A 133 -1.68 0.91 3.32
C PRO A 133 -0.31 0.56 3.89
N THR A 134 -0.03 0.93 5.13
CA THR A 134 1.27 0.66 5.76
C THR A 134 1.15 0.47 7.26
N ARG A 135 1.99 -0.41 7.81
CA ARG A 135 2.24 -0.56 9.25
C ARG A 135 3.55 0.10 9.71
N ALA A 136 4.26 0.77 8.80
CA ALA A 136 5.51 1.47 9.13
C ALA A 136 5.34 2.59 10.16
N TRP A 137 4.10 3.02 10.44
CA TRP A 137 3.77 3.96 11.50
C TRP A 137 4.13 3.45 12.93
N HIS A 138 4.29 2.14 13.13
CA HIS A 138 4.79 1.58 14.39
C HIS A 138 6.26 1.96 14.66
N SER A 139 7.04 2.28 13.63
CA SER A 139 8.38 2.83 13.78
C SER A 139 8.32 4.34 13.89
N LYS A 140 8.69 4.90 15.04
CA LYS A 140 8.70 6.37 15.25
C LYS A 140 9.50 7.12 14.19
N ALA A 141 10.65 6.58 13.79
CA ALA A 141 11.51 7.21 12.78
C ALA A 141 10.87 7.20 11.38
N LEU A 142 10.28 6.06 10.97
CA LEU A 142 9.60 5.96 9.68
C LEU A 142 8.31 6.78 9.68
N LYS A 143 7.53 6.77 10.76
CA LYS A 143 6.32 7.59 10.90
C LYS A 143 6.65 9.06 10.68
N ALA A 144 7.65 9.59 11.38
CA ALA A 144 8.06 11.00 11.23
C ALA A 144 8.51 11.33 9.80
N LEU A 145 9.27 10.43 9.15
CA LEU A 145 9.70 10.63 7.77
C LEU A 145 8.53 10.56 6.78
N ILE A 146 7.59 9.63 6.96
CA ILE A 146 6.39 9.52 6.14
C ILE A 146 5.54 10.79 6.25
N GLU A 147 5.36 11.31 7.45
CA GLU A 147 4.63 12.56 7.72
C GLU A 147 5.29 13.76 7.04
N LEU A 148 6.62 13.81 7.05
CA LEU A 148 7.39 14.88 6.41
C LEU A 148 7.34 14.79 4.87
N GLU A 149 7.51 13.61 4.31
CA GLU A 149 7.82 13.43 2.88
C GLU A 149 6.60 13.00 2.03
N LEU A 150 5.67 12.23 2.60
CA LEU A 150 4.54 11.67 1.84
C LEU A 150 3.22 12.36 2.17
N MET A 151 2.97 12.71 3.42
CA MET A 151 1.68 13.30 3.82
C MET A 151 1.37 14.65 3.13
N PRO A 152 2.34 15.51 2.80
CA PRO A 152 2.07 16.74 2.05
C PRO A 152 1.66 16.52 0.59
N LEU A 153 1.88 15.30 0.03
CA LEU A 153 1.59 15.01 -1.37
C LEU A 153 0.11 14.73 -1.57
N LYS A 154 -0.56 15.59 -2.34
CA LYS A 154 -2.01 15.52 -2.59
C LYS A 154 -2.47 14.27 -3.34
N ASN A 155 -1.57 13.59 -4.02
CA ASN A 155 -1.84 12.41 -4.81
C ASN A 155 -1.42 11.09 -4.12
N ILE A 156 -1.11 11.13 -2.83
CA ILE A 156 -0.94 9.93 -2.00
C ILE A 156 -2.11 9.81 -1.03
N ALA A 157 -2.83 8.69 -1.10
CA ALA A 157 -3.80 8.29 -0.09
C ALA A 157 -3.07 7.39 0.93
N LEU A 158 -2.51 8.00 1.96
CA LEU A 158 -1.76 7.33 3.01
C LEU A 158 -2.71 6.76 4.06
N ASN A 159 -2.60 5.44 4.33
CA ASN A 159 -3.46 4.75 5.28
C ASN A 159 -2.62 3.99 6.32
N ALA A 160 -2.77 4.32 7.58
CA ALA A 160 -2.26 3.49 8.65
C ALA A 160 -3.08 2.20 8.73
N SER A 161 -2.46 1.04 8.47
CA SER A 161 -3.11 -0.24 8.70
C SER A 161 -3.21 -0.51 10.19
N THR A 162 -4.42 -0.71 10.68
CA THR A 162 -4.76 -1.00 12.07
C THR A 162 -5.51 -2.32 12.17
N ASP A 163 -5.58 -2.92 13.35
CA ASP A 163 -6.25 -4.17 13.63
C ASP A 163 -6.65 -4.24 15.12
N PRO A 164 -7.25 -5.34 15.63
CA PRO A 164 -7.68 -5.47 17.01
C PRO A 164 -6.56 -5.33 18.06
N THR A 165 -5.28 -5.40 17.67
CA THR A 165 -4.15 -5.18 18.58
C THR A 165 -3.75 -3.70 18.69
N THR A 166 -4.30 -2.82 17.84
CA THR A 166 -4.05 -1.37 17.90
C THR A 166 -4.74 -0.78 19.13
N THR A 167 -4.00 -0.09 19.98
CA THR A 167 -4.56 0.53 21.18
C THR A 167 -5.35 1.79 20.88
N SER A 168 -6.22 2.20 21.81
CA SER A 168 -6.98 3.45 21.69
C SER A 168 -6.06 4.68 21.57
N GLU A 169 -4.97 4.70 22.35
CA GLU A 169 -3.98 5.78 22.33
C GLU A 169 -3.25 5.87 21.00
N GLU A 170 -2.90 4.73 20.39
CA GLU A 170 -2.30 4.68 19.06
C GLU A 170 -3.27 5.17 18.00
N TYR A 171 -4.54 4.77 18.10
CA TYR A 171 -5.57 5.20 17.17
C TYR A 171 -5.82 6.72 17.25
N GLU A 172 -5.95 7.27 18.47
CA GLU A 172 -6.08 8.72 18.70
C GLU A 172 -4.85 9.50 18.20
N MET A 173 -3.65 8.95 18.41
CA MET A 173 -2.41 9.51 17.87
C MET A 173 -2.46 9.62 16.35
N LEU A 174 -2.84 8.54 15.65
CA LEU A 174 -2.95 8.53 14.19
C LEU A 174 -3.99 9.54 13.69
N GLN A 175 -5.13 9.64 14.37
CA GLN A 175 -6.17 10.62 14.04
C GLN A 175 -5.68 12.06 14.20
N ARG A 176 -5.07 12.36 15.35
CA ARG A 176 -4.52 13.69 15.65
C ARG A 176 -3.45 14.11 14.65
N ASP A 177 -2.60 13.16 14.24
CA ASP A 177 -1.51 13.39 13.31
C ASP A 177 -1.98 13.38 11.83
N GLY A 178 -3.29 13.25 11.58
CA GLY A 178 -3.92 13.41 10.25
C GLY A 178 -3.89 12.18 9.35
N TRP A 179 -3.56 11.01 9.89
CA TRP A 179 -3.58 9.77 9.12
C TRP A 179 -5.01 9.31 8.80
N ASN A 180 -5.22 8.77 7.58
CA ASN A 180 -6.33 7.85 7.39
C ASN A 180 -5.99 6.55 8.10
N THR A 181 -7.01 5.86 8.60
CA THR A 181 -6.83 4.51 9.13
C THR A 181 -7.55 3.49 8.27
N MET A 182 -7.00 2.29 8.24
CA MET A 182 -7.58 1.15 7.55
C MET A 182 -7.57 -0.03 8.51
N PHE A 183 -8.67 -0.20 9.22
CA PHE A 183 -8.87 -1.28 10.18
C PHE A 183 -9.22 -2.59 9.45
N TYR A 184 -8.55 -3.66 9.81
CA TYR A 184 -8.82 -5.01 9.36
C TYR A 184 -9.11 -5.89 10.58
N GLY A 185 -10.33 -6.41 10.66
CA GLY A 185 -10.80 -7.20 11.80
C GLY A 185 -12.21 -7.72 11.59
N ASP A 186 -12.91 -8.01 12.70
CA ASP A 186 -14.28 -8.48 12.73
C ASP A 186 -15.32 -7.39 12.37
N ASP A 187 -16.59 -7.75 12.42
CA ASP A 187 -17.71 -6.87 12.05
C ASP A 187 -17.89 -5.69 13.01
N ASP A 188 -17.45 -5.81 14.27
CA ASP A 188 -17.65 -4.79 15.30
C ASP A 188 -16.74 -3.57 15.10
N GLY A 189 -15.64 -3.74 14.35
CA GLY A 189 -14.72 -2.67 14.06
C GLY A 189 -13.97 -2.17 15.30
N PHE A 190 -13.63 -0.88 15.31
CA PHE A 190 -13.02 -0.22 16.46
C PHE A 190 -14.14 0.49 17.24
N ASN A 191 -14.31 0.11 18.51
CA ASN A 191 -15.39 0.61 19.37
C ASN A 191 -15.52 2.15 19.31
N ASP A 192 -16.78 2.61 19.19
CA ASP A 192 -17.16 4.03 19.16
C ASP A 192 -16.64 4.89 17.99
N VAL A 193 -15.90 4.32 17.05
CA VAL A 193 -15.45 5.06 15.87
C VAL A 193 -16.30 4.71 14.65
N LYS A 194 -16.96 5.73 14.10
CA LYS A 194 -17.69 5.59 12.85
C LYS A 194 -16.75 5.40 11.69
N MET A 195 -16.58 4.17 11.23
CA MET A 195 -15.75 3.82 10.10
C MET A 195 -16.54 3.73 8.79
N PHE A 196 -15.88 4.02 7.68
CA PHE A 196 -16.41 3.81 6.36
C PHE A 196 -16.30 2.32 5.99
N PRO A 197 -17.41 1.58 5.86
CA PRO A 197 -17.35 0.16 5.51
C PRO A 197 -16.83 0.01 4.07
N CYS A 198 -15.78 -0.79 3.89
CA CYS A 198 -15.21 -1.02 2.56
C CYS A 198 -16.21 -1.81 1.68
N PRO A 199 -16.71 -1.25 0.58
CA PRO A 199 -17.68 -1.95 -0.27
C PRO A 199 -17.12 -3.23 -0.90
N LYS A 200 -15.82 -3.43 -0.88
CA LYS A 200 -15.19 -4.64 -1.42
C LYS A 200 -15.25 -5.82 -0.45
N THR A 201 -15.26 -5.56 0.87
CA THR A 201 -15.21 -6.62 1.89
C THR A 201 -16.54 -6.82 2.61
N PHE A 202 -17.38 -5.80 2.71
CA PHE A 202 -18.70 -5.91 3.35
C PHE A 202 -19.74 -6.52 2.41
N LYS A 203 -20.44 -7.56 2.89
CA LYS A 203 -21.53 -8.21 2.15
C LYS A 203 -22.67 -7.23 1.85
N GLY A 204 -23.21 -7.30 0.64
CA GLY A 204 -24.34 -6.45 0.23
C GLY A 204 -23.96 -5.05 -0.22
N LEU A 205 -22.73 -4.58 -0.02
CA LEU A 205 -22.27 -3.32 -0.56
C LEU A 205 -21.69 -3.52 -1.97
N LYS A 206 -21.97 -2.55 -2.83
CA LYS A 206 -21.43 -2.51 -4.20
C LYS A 206 -20.40 -1.39 -4.30
N GLY A 207 -19.20 -1.71 -4.73
CA GLY A 207 -18.15 -0.72 -4.90
C GLY A 207 -16.93 -1.27 -5.61
N HIS A 208 -16.15 -0.37 -6.15
CA HIS A 208 -14.95 -0.70 -6.89
C HIS A 208 -13.83 0.29 -6.58
N CYS A 209 -12.65 -0.20 -6.28
CA CYS A 209 -11.53 0.65 -5.87
C CYS A 209 -11.15 1.71 -6.92
N SER A 210 -11.38 1.43 -8.21
CA SER A 210 -11.06 2.38 -9.30
C SER A 210 -11.91 3.65 -9.31
N ILE A 211 -13.12 3.61 -8.73
CA ILE A 211 -14.08 4.73 -8.72
C ILE A 211 -14.47 5.19 -7.31
N CYS A 212 -14.07 4.45 -6.28
CA CYS A 212 -14.37 4.80 -4.89
C CYS A 212 -13.77 6.16 -4.54
N LYS A 213 -14.58 7.07 -3.97
CA LYS A 213 -14.14 8.40 -3.52
C LYS A 213 -14.00 8.50 -2.01
N GLY A 214 -14.51 7.52 -1.27
CA GLY A 214 -14.52 7.48 0.18
C GLY A 214 -13.49 6.50 0.76
N GLY A 215 -13.54 6.33 2.08
CA GLY A 215 -12.71 5.39 2.80
C GLY A 215 -11.22 5.66 2.59
N CYS A 216 -10.48 4.61 2.28
CA CYS A 216 -9.02 4.67 2.12
C CYS A 216 -8.51 5.62 1.02
N MET A 217 -9.40 6.09 0.13
CA MET A 217 -9.06 7.02 -0.95
C MET A 217 -9.43 8.48 -0.65
N SER A 218 -10.18 8.74 0.44
CA SER A 218 -10.82 10.05 0.69
C SER A 218 -9.83 11.21 0.75
N GLN A 219 -8.66 11.03 1.35
CA GLN A 219 -7.65 12.07 1.46
C GLN A 219 -7.21 12.59 0.08
N ALA A 220 -6.91 11.69 -0.86
CA ALA A 220 -6.45 12.06 -2.19
C ALA A 220 -7.58 12.42 -3.17
N THR A 221 -8.83 12.01 -2.90
CA THR A 221 -9.97 12.26 -3.82
C THR A 221 -10.83 13.44 -3.41
N ILE A 222 -11.02 13.68 -2.13
CA ILE A 222 -11.88 14.75 -1.58
C ILE A 222 -11.20 15.58 -0.48
N GLY A 223 -9.92 15.35 -0.22
CA GLY A 223 -9.14 16.12 0.77
C GLY A 223 -9.59 15.92 2.23
N LYS A 224 -10.25 14.80 2.54
CA LYS A 224 -10.76 14.52 3.88
C LYS A 224 -10.17 13.24 4.45
N ARG A 225 -9.76 13.26 5.71
CA ARG A 225 -9.40 12.07 6.47
C ARG A 225 -10.60 11.12 6.59
N SER A 226 -10.34 9.84 6.61
CA SER A 226 -11.35 8.80 6.81
C SER A 226 -10.77 7.60 7.56
N ASP A 227 -11.63 6.98 8.34
CA ASP A 227 -11.38 5.68 8.95
C ASP A 227 -12.14 4.63 8.15
N THR A 228 -11.44 3.62 7.66
CA THR A 228 -12.00 2.58 6.79
C THR A 228 -11.98 1.25 7.51
N HIS A 229 -13.07 0.51 7.42
CA HIS A 229 -13.18 -0.84 7.96
C HIS A 229 -13.19 -1.88 6.84
N LEU A 230 -12.32 -2.87 6.95
CA LEU A 230 -12.26 -4.08 6.13
C LEU A 230 -12.56 -5.29 7.01
N ILE A 231 -13.53 -6.11 6.60
CA ILE A 231 -13.86 -7.35 7.33
C ILE A 231 -12.82 -8.43 7.03
N GLU A 232 -12.47 -9.17 8.04
CA GLU A 232 -11.70 -10.41 7.94
C GLU A 232 -12.50 -11.49 7.20
N HIS A 233 -11.81 -12.30 6.34
CA HIS A 233 -12.41 -13.39 5.53
C HIS A 233 -11.82 -14.74 5.88
#